data_7eea18764d94e5f49c5035b750f7110d
#
_entry.id   7eea18764d94e5f49c5035b750f7110d
#
_cell.length_a   1.000
_cell.length_b   1.000
_cell.length_c   1.000
_cell.angle_alpha   90.00
_cell.angle_beta   90.00
_cell.angle_gamma   90.00
#
_symmetry.space_group_name_H-M   'P 1'
#
loop_
_entity.id
_entity.type
_entity.pdbx_description
1 polymer ?
#
loop_
_entity_poly.entity_id
_entity_poly.type
_entity_poly.pdbx_seq_one_letter_code
_entity_poly.pdbx_strand_id
1 'polypeptide(L)'
;MNSNTDSQSRADEEWVSKTQLKKQMNDLQQLGMELTKLSADTLKKINLSEDLLQAVLSYQKITSNSALKRQAQFIGRLMRETDTKPISDYLARLKGENSAHNAYLQRLENLRDRLISDDSSLTEIISRYPHIDINNLRTLIRNARKEQAAGKPPKAFRAIFQVLKTEISEDTAS
;
A
#
# COMPACT_ATOMS: atom_id res chain seq x y z
N MET A 1 -47.39 15.17 34.43
CA MET A 1 -47.08 15.58 33.07
C MET A 1 -45.59 15.41 32.88
N ASN A 2 -45.15 14.47 32.11
CA ASN A 2 -43.81 14.28 31.44
C ASN A 2 -43.46 12.79 31.34
N SER A 3 -44.32 12.03 30.66
CA SER A 3 -44.03 10.61 30.39
C SER A 3 -43.61 10.35 28.93
N ASN A 4 -43.54 11.41 28.08
CA ASN A 4 -43.36 11.23 26.65
C ASN A 4 -41.92 11.52 26.13
N THR A 5 -41.09 12.16 26.95
CA THR A 5 -39.69 12.53 26.57
C THR A 5 -38.70 11.37 26.81
N ASP A 6 -39.02 10.51 27.79
CA ASP A 6 -38.14 9.42 28.20
C ASP A 6 -38.17 8.21 27.23
N SER A 7 -39.29 8.04 26.54
CA SER A 7 -39.46 6.94 25.55
C SER A 7 -38.79 7.24 24.21
N GLN A 8 -38.70 8.52 23.79
CA GLN A 8 -38.03 8.93 22.57
C GLN A 8 -36.52 8.88 22.71
N SER A 9 -35.97 9.29 23.87
CA SER A 9 -34.52 9.22 24.08
C SER A 9 -33.99 7.79 24.12
N ARG A 10 -34.75 6.84 24.67
CA ARG A 10 -34.36 5.41 24.68
C ARG A 10 -34.43 4.77 23.28
N ALA A 11 -35.40 5.17 22.45
CA ALA A 11 -35.48 4.68 21.06
C ALA A 11 -34.34 5.19 20.19
N ASP A 12 -33.93 6.45 20.39
CA ASP A 12 -32.80 7.06 19.67
C ASP A 12 -31.46 6.46 20.09
N GLU A 13 -31.26 6.20 21.40
CA GLU A 13 -30.06 5.52 21.93
C GLU A 13 -29.95 4.07 21.42
N GLU A 14 -31.05 3.34 21.36
CA GLU A 14 -31.05 1.96 20.83
C GLU A 14 -30.78 1.94 19.33
N TRP A 15 -31.26 2.93 18.58
CA TRP A 15 -31.05 3.04 17.12
C TRP A 15 -29.60 3.39 16.80
N VAL A 16 -28.99 4.33 17.51
CA VAL A 16 -27.58 4.69 17.41
C VAL A 16 -26.69 3.49 17.75
N SER A 17 -27.03 2.76 18.80
CA SER A 17 -26.33 1.54 19.22
C SER A 17 -26.32 0.45 18.15
N LYS A 18 -27.46 0.16 17.51
CA LYS A 18 -27.57 -0.84 16.42
C LYS A 18 -26.77 -0.45 15.18
N THR A 19 -26.76 0.82 14.82
CA THR A 19 -26.00 1.35 13.68
C THR A 19 -24.50 1.30 13.95
N GLN A 20 -24.07 1.66 15.16
CA GLN A 20 -22.68 1.58 15.58
C GLN A 20 -22.19 0.13 15.61
N LEU A 21 -22.98 -0.79 16.14
CA LEU A 21 -22.64 -2.20 16.17
C LEU A 21 -22.49 -2.78 14.76
N LYS A 22 -23.40 -2.44 13.86
CA LYS A 22 -23.30 -2.84 12.44
C LYS A 22 -22.05 -2.29 11.78
N LYS A 23 -21.70 -1.03 12.04
CA LYS A 23 -20.46 -0.42 11.53
C LYS A 23 -19.23 -1.16 12.04
N GLN A 24 -19.13 -1.41 13.35
CA GLN A 24 -18.03 -2.17 13.93
C GLN A 24 -17.88 -3.57 13.33
N MET A 25 -18.99 -4.28 13.10
CA MET A 25 -18.97 -5.59 12.45
C MET A 25 -18.44 -5.52 11.01
N ASN A 26 -18.83 -4.49 10.26
CA ASN A 26 -18.32 -4.27 8.91
C ASN A 26 -16.83 -3.91 8.91
N ASP A 27 -16.38 -3.05 9.84
CA ASP A 27 -14.98 -2.65 9.96
C ASP A 27 -14.09 -3.85 10.31
N LEU A 28 -14.54 -4.73 11.23
CA LEU A 28 -13.85 -5.97 11.57
C LEU A 28 -13.78 -6.94 10.38
N GLN A 29 -14.87 -7.08 9.64
CA GLN A 29 -14.87 -7.91 8.44
C GLN A 29 -13.93 -7.34 7.38
N GLN A 30 -13.92 -6.02 7.17
CA GLN A 30 -13.02 -5.37 6.23
C GLN A 30 -11.57 -5.56 6.61
N LEU A 31 -11.23 -5.42 7.90
CA LEU A 31 -9.88 -5.67 8.43
C LEU A 31 -9.46 -7.13 8.16
N GLY A 32 -10.33 -8.10 8.38
CA GLY A 32 -10.11 -9.50 8.05
C GLY A 32 -9.90 -9.73 6.54
N MET A 33 -10.62 -8.99 5.69
CA MET A 33 -10.45 -9.07 4.24
C MET A 33 -9.13 -8.44 3.77
N GLU A 34 -8.58 -7.45 4.48
CA GLU A 34 -7.24 -6.95 4.18
C GLU A 34 -6.16 -8.01 4.41
N LEU A 35 -6.30 -8.86 5.43
CA LEU A 35 -5.39 -9.99 5.65
C LEU A 35 -5.36 -10.95 4.45
N THR A 36 -6.48 -11.16 3.77
CA THR A 36 -6.54 -12.09 2.62
C THR A 36 -5.73 -11.62 1.41
N LYS A 37 -5.29 -10.36 1.38
CA LYS A 37 -4.47 -9.78 0.31
C LYS A 37 -2.96 -9.93 0.56
N LEU A 38 -2.57 -10.35 1.78
CA LEU A 38 -1.18 -10.46 2.19
C LEU A 38 -0.59 -11.80 1.78
N SER A 39 0.73 -11.84 1.56
CA SER A 39 1.45 -13.10 1.34
C SER A 39 1.47 -13.97 2.61
N ALA A 40 1.62 -15.28 2.44
CA ALA A 40 1.74 -16.21 3.57
C ALA A 40 2.89 -15.82 4.52
N ASP A 41 4.02 -15.35 3.99
CA ASP A 41 5.17 -14.93 4.79
C ASP A 41 4.89 -13.64 5.59
N THR A 42 4.10 -12.73 5.04
CA THR A 42 3.65 -11.54 5.75
C THR A 42 2.66 -11.91 6.87
N LEU A 43 1.72 -12.82 6.59
CA LEU A 43 0.75 -13.30 7.59
C LEU A 43 1.43 -13.96 8.80
N LYS A 44 2.52 -14.69 8.60
CA LYS A 44 3.30 -15.29 9.70
C LYS A 44 3.96 -14.27 10.63
N LYS A 45 4.19 -13.04 10.17
CA LYS A 45 4.74 -11.95 10.98
C LYS A 45 3.70 -11.29 11.87
N ILE A 46 2.43 -11.55 11.61
CA ILE A 46 1.30 -11.07 12.42
C ILE A 46 0.96 -12.19 13.40
N ASN A 47 0.84 -11.89 14.67
CA ASN A 47 0.46 -12.88 15.68
C ASN A 47 -1.05 -13.20 15.58
N LEU A 48 -1.43 -13.96 14.54
CA LEU A 48 -2.79 -14.45 14.31
C LEU A 48 -3.01 -15.76 15.06
N SER A 49 -4.25 -15.98 15.53
CA SER A 49 -4.64 -17.32 15.97
C SER A 49 -4.56 -18.31 14.79
N GLU A 50 -4.29 -19.59 15.10
CA GLU A 50 -4.17 -20.62 14.07
C GLU A 50 -5.44 -20.70 13.21
N ASP A 51 -6.63 -20.63 13.84
CA ASP A 51 -7.90 -20.68 13.12
C ASP A 51 -8.07 -19.51 12.13
N LEU A 52 -7.69 -18.29 12.53
CA LEU A 52 -7.77 -17.12 11.67
C LEU A 52 -6.74 -17.20 10.52
N LEU A 53 -5.52 -17.65 10.81
CA LEU A 53 -4.49 -17.85 9.79
C LEU A 53 -4.95 -18.87 8.74
N GLN A 54 -5.45 -20.02 9.17
CA GLN A 54 -5.95 -21.07 8.27
C GLN A 54 -7.17 -20.61 7.47
N ALA A 55 -8.07 -19.86 8.10
CA ALA A 55 -9.23 -19.29 7.41
C ALA A 55 -8.81 -18.32 6.29
N VAL A 56 -7.83 -17.47 6.54
CA VAL A 56 -7.27 -16.52 5.56
C VAL A 56 -6.56 -17.24 4.42
N LEU A 57 -5.70 -18.21 4.73
CA LEU A 57 -4.99 -19.01 3.71
C LEU A 57 -5.95 -19.85 2.86
N SER A 58 -7.02 -20.36 3.47
CA SER A 58 -8.07 -21.08 2.74
C SER A 58 -8.83 -20.17 1.79
N TYR A 59 -9.13 -18.93 2.21
CA TYR A 59 -9.77 -17.92 1.35
C TYR A 59 -8.99 -17.70 0.06
N GLN A 60 -7.66 -17.59 0.16
CA GLN A 60 -6.79 -17.33 -1.00
C GLN A 60 -6.81 -18.46 -2.06
N LYS A 61 -7.22 -19.67 -1.67
CA LYS A 61 -7.28 -20.84 -2.56
C LYS A 61 -8.67 -21.07 -3.18
N ILE A 62 -9.69 -20.39 -2.67
CA ILE A 62 -11.07 -20.56 -3.14
C ILE A 62 -11.27 -19.82 -4.46
N THR A 63 -11.89 -20.47 -5.43
CA THR A 63 -12.22 -19.90 -6.73
C THR A 63 -13.73 -19.63 -6.94
N SER A 64 -14.59 -20.31 -6.17
CA SER A 64 -16.05 -20.18 -6.26
C SER A 64 -16.55 -18.95 -5.49
N ASN A 65 -17.31 -18.07 -6.13
CA ASN A 65 -17.87 -16.86 -5.52
C ASN A 65 -18.75 -17.15 -4.29
N SER A 66 -19.54 -18.22 -4.33
CA SER A 66 -20.38 -18.61 -3.20
C SER A 66 -19.54 -19.08 -1.99
N ALA A 67 -18.46 -19.84 -2.24
CA ALA A 67 -17.53 -20.26 -1.20
C ALA A 67 -16.71 -19.09 -0.66
N LEU A 68 -16.26 -18.14 -1.51
CA LEU A 68 -15.59 -16.91 -1.08
C LEU A 68 -16.47 -16.11 -0.11
N LYS A 69 -17.77 -15.95 -0.43
CA LYS A 69 -18.72 -15.23 0.44
C LYS A 69 -18.84 -15.90 1.82
N ARG A 70 -18.96 -17.23 1.85
CA ARG A 70 -19.05 -17.99 3.10
C ARG A 70 -17.76 -17.88 3.92
N GLN A 71 -16.61 -18.01 3.25
CA GLN A 71 -15.31 -17.89 3.92
C GLN A 71 -15.06 -16.49 4.46
N ALA A 72 -15.46 -15.45 3.73
CA ALA A 72 -15.39 -14.07 4.20
C ALA A 72 -16.25 -13.84 5.47
N GLN A 73 -17.45 -14.44 5.53
CA GLN A 73 -18.30 -14.38 6.72
C GLN A 73 -17.66 -15.13 7.90
N PHE A 74 -17.01 -16.26 7.64
CA PHE A 74 -16.29 -17.01 8.67
C PHE A 74 -15.10 -16.22 9.22
N ILE A 75 -14.29 -15.61 8.35
CA ILE A 75 -13.20 -14.69 8.77
C ILE A 75 -13.78 -13.54 9.62
N GLY A 76 -14.87 -12.92 9.19
CA GLY A 76 -15.53 -11.86 9.95
C GLY A 76 -16.00 -12.31 11.34
N ARG A 77 -16.41 -13.58 11.51
CA ARG A 77 -16.74 -14.12 12.82
C ARG A 77 -15.50 -14.26 13.69
N LEU A 78 -14.42 -14.86 13.17
CA LEU A 78 -13.16 -15.01 13.90
C LEU A 78 -12.56 -13.67 14.32
N MET A 79 -12.66 -12.66 13.47
CA MET A 79 -12.20 -11.29 13.78
C MET A 79 -12.91 -10.66 14.99
N ARG A 80 -14.17 -11.03 15.27
CA ARG A 80 -14.89 -10.56 16.45
C ARG A 80 -14.36 -11.16 17.77
N GLU A 81 -13.76 -12.34 17.68
CA GLU A 81 -13.20 -13.07 18.82
C GLU A 81 -11.69 -12.79 19.01
N THR A 82 -11.10 -12.01 18.12
CA THR A 82 -9.66 -11.72 18.09
C THR A 82 -9.39 -10.30 18.62
N ASP A 83 -8.28 -10.13 19.37
CA ASP A 83 -7.73 -8.79 19.61
C ASP A 83 -7.20 -8.23 18.29
N THR A 84 -7.92 -7.28 17.74
CA THR A 84 -7.63 -6.71 16.43
C THR A 84 -6.62 -5.56 16.45
N LYS A 85 -6.27 -5.05 17.64
CA LYS A 85 -5.33 -3.93 17.74
C LYS A 85 -3.95 -4.22 17.15
N PRO A 86 -3.28 -5.34 17.48
CA PRO A 86 -1.99 -5.68 16.87
C PRO A 86 -2.08 -5.84 15.35
N ILE A 87 -3.20 -6.37 14.86
CA ILE A 87 -3.44 -6.57 13.42
C ILE A 87 -3.54 -5.21 12.72
N SER A 88 -4.38 -4.31 13.25
CA SER A 88 -4.58 -2.98 12.68
C SER A 88 -3.29 -2.14 12.69
N ASP A 89 -2.53 -2.19 13.78
CA ASP A 89 -1.26 -1.47 13.91
C ASP A 89 -0.22 -2.00 12.90
N TYR A 90 -0.15 -3.31 12.70
CA TYR A 90 0.73 -3.92 11.70
C TYR A 90 0.35 -3.51 10.27
N LEU A 91 -0.94 -3.58 9.92
CA LEU A 91 -1.43 -3.20 8.59
C LEU A 91 -1.24 -1.69 8.32
N ALA A 92 -1.43 -0.85 9.33
CA ALA A 92 -1.19 0.59 9.21
C ALA A 92 0.30 0.90 8.94
N ARG A 93 1.21 0.22 9.65
CA ARG A 93 2.65 0.32 9.42
C ARG A 93 3.03 -0.14 8.00
N LEU A 94 2.55 -1.31 7.58
CA LEU A 94 2.81 -1.87 6.25
C LEU A 94 2.32 -0.93 5.15
N LYS A 95 1.14 -0.32 5.33
CA LYS A 95 0.59 0.67 4.40
C LYS A 95 1.44 1.94 4.35
N GLY A 96 1.95 2.40 5.48
CA GLY A 96 2.86 3.54 5.58
C GLY A 96 4.18 3.27 4.86
N GLU A 97 4.80 2.12 5.12
CA GLU A 97 6.04 1.69 4.46
C GLU A 97 5.86 1.59 2.93
N ASN A 98 4.76 0.99 2.47
CA ASN A 98 4.44 0.91 1.03
C ASN A 98 4.19 2.30 0.42
N SER A 99 3.54 3.20 1.14
CA SER A 99 3.29 4.57 0.67
C SER A 99 4.59 5.36 0.53
N ALA A 100 5.50 5.27 1.50
CA ALA A 100 6.81 5.90 1.45
C ALA A 100 7.65 5.36 0.28
N HIS A 101 7.69 4.05 0.13
CA HIS A 101 8.37 3.40 -0.98
C HIS A 101 7.82 3.82 -2.35
N ASN A 102 6.49 3.86 -2.51
CA ASN A 102 5.88 4.32 -3.75
C ASN A 102 6.18 5.79 -4.04
N ALA A 103 6.18 6.65 -3.02
CA ALA A 103 6.56 8.05 -3.16
C ALA A 103 8.03 8.20 -3.59
N TYR A 104 8.92 7.39 -3.03
CA TYR A 104 10.32 7.33 -3.45
C TYR A 104 10.46 6.92 -4.93
N LEU A 105 9.82 5.83 -5.37
CA LEU A 105 9.86 5.41 -6.77
C LEU A 105 9.32 6.50 -7.70
N GLN A 106 8.21 7.15 -7.35
CA GLN A 106 7.64 8.24 -8.13
C GLN A 106 8.59 9.44 -8.24
N ARG A 107 9.34 9.75 -7.17
CA ARG A 107 10.38 10.81 -7.22
C ARG A 107 11.50 10.45 -8.20
N LEU A 108 11.96 9.21 -8.21
CA LEU A 108 12.97 8.75 -9.15
C LEU A 108 12.47 8.81 -10.60
N GLU A 109 11.22 8.46 -10.85
CA GLU A 109 10.60 8.58 -12.19
C GLU A 109 10.53 10.03 -12.64
N ASN A 110 10.04 10.93 -11.79
CA ASN A 110 10.00 12.36 -12.09
C ASN A 110 11.40 12.94 -12.35
N LEU A 111 12.39 12.49 -11.57
CA LEU A 111 13.78 12.92 -11.74
C LEU A 111 14.35 12.44 -13.08
N ARG A 112 14.12 11.18 -13.46
CA ARG A 112 14.48 10.63 -14.76
C ARG A 112 13.86 11.46 -15.89
N ASP A 113 12.57 11.78 -15.81
CA ASP A 113 11.85 12.50 -16.86
C ASP A 113 12.36 13.94 -16.99
N ARG A 114 12.68 14.60 -15.86
CA ARG A 114 13.34 15.92 -15.84
C ARG A 114 14.74 15.86 -16.48
N LEU A 115 15.55 14.85 -16.18
CA LEU A 115 16.88 14.67 -16.78
C LEU A 115 16.85 14.53 -18.30
N ILE A 116 15.79 13.91 -18.81
CA ILE A 116 15.63 13.72 -20.26
C ILE A 116 15.12 15.00 -20.93
N SER A 117 14.23 15.76 -20.27
CA SER A 117 13.60 16.95 -20.82
C SER A 117 14.41 18.23 -20.65
N ASP A 118 15.22 18.33 -19.58
CA ASP A 118 15.91 19.56 -19.19
C ASP A 118 17.37 19.31 -18.81
N ASP A 119 18.29 19.95 -19.53
CA ASP A 119 19.73 19.85 -19.29
C ASP A 119 20.17 20.49 -17.97
N SER A 120 19.43 21.48 -17.44
CA SER A 120 19.73 22.11 -16.16
C SER A 120 19.56 21.16 -14.97
N SER A 121 18.66 20.19 -15.10
CA SER A 121 18.41 19.16 -14.08
C SER A 121 19.63 18.28 -13.78
N LEU A 122 20.52 18.11 -14.77
CA LEU A 122 21.76 17.36 -14.57
C LEU A 122 22.71 18.10 -13.61
N THR A 123 22.77 19.42 -13.67
CA THR A 123 23.62 20.25 -12.77
C THR A 123 23.13 20.15 -11.33
N GLU A 124 21.80 20.16 -11.12
CA GLU A 124 21.18 19.99 -9.81
C GLU A 124 21.55 18.63 -9.20
N ILE A 125 21.47 17.55 -10.02
CA ILE A 125 21.80 16.18 -9.56
C ILE A 125 23.28 16.05 -9.18
N ILE A 126 24.17 16.61 -9.99
CA ILE A 126 25.63 16.61 -9.70
C ILE A 126 25.90 17.26 -8.34
N SER A 127 25.26 18.38 -8.05
CA SER A 127 25.44 19.09 -6.79
C SER A 127 24.89 18.31 -5.60
N ARG A 128 23.77 17.61 -5.78
CA ARG A 128 23.09 16.88 -4.70
C ARG A 128 23.66 15.47 -4.48
N TYR A 129 24.12 14.83 -5.54
CA TYR A 129 24.63 13.45 -5.52
C TYR A 129 25.99 13.36 -6.24
N PRO A 130 27.06 13.85 -5.64
CA PRO A 130 28.38 13.97 -6.29
C PRO A 130 29.06 12.61 -6.58
N HIS A 131 28.54 11.51 -6.03
CA HIS A 131 29.04 10.15 -6.23
C HIS A 131 28.49 9.49 -7.52
N ILE A 132 27.46 10.07 -8.14
CA ILE A 132 26.89 9.52 -9.38
C ILE A 132 27.90 9.66 -10.54
N ASP A 133 28.06 8.60 -11.32
CA ASP A 133 28.86 8.65 -12.57
C ASP A 133 28.16 9.52 -13.60
N ILE A 134 28.60 10.78 -13.67
CA ILE A 134 28.04 11.82 -14.53
C ILE A 134 28.23 11.48 -16.01
N ASN A 135 29.36 10.88 -16.39
CA ASN A 135 29.65 10.55 -17.78
C ASN A 135 28.73 9.44 -18.31
N ASN A 136 28.50 8.44 -17.48
CA ASN A 136 27.52 7.39 -17.76
C ASN A 136 26.11 7.99 -17.88
N LEU A 137 25.69 8.82 -16.91
CA LEU A 137 24.36 9.43 -16.90
C LEU A 137 24.12 10.33 -18.12
N ARG A 138 25.10 11.18 -18.50
CA ARG A 138 25.03 11.97 -19.75
C ARG A 138 24.88 11.12 -21.00
N THR A 139 25.59 10.01 -21.06
CA THR A 139 25.50 9.09 -22.18
C THR A 139 24.13 8.44 -22.26
N LEU A 140 23.59 8.00 -21.15
CA LEU A 140 22.25 7.42 -21.07
C LEU A 140 21.16 8.43 -21.44
N ILE A 141 21.23 9.68 -20.96
CA ILE A 141 20.28 10.75 -21.32
C ILE A 141 20.27 10.98 -22.83
N ARG A 142 21.46 11.14 -23.45
CA ARG A 142 21.58 11.31 -24.90
C ARG A 142 20.99 10.13 -25.67
N ASN A 143 21.23 8.91 -25.20
CA ASN A 143 20.71 7.71 -25.85
C ASN A 143 19.19 7.60 -25.68
N ALA A 144 18.63 7.93 -24.49
CA ALA A 144 17.21 7.93 -24.26
C ALA A 144 16.47 8.91 -25.18
N ARG A 145 17.00 10.12 -25.37
CA ARG A 145 16.45 11.12 -26.32
C ARG A 145 16.48 10.59 -27.77
N LYS A 146 17.55 9.92 -28.17
CA LYS A 146 17.65 9.30 -29.51
C LYS A 146 16.68 8.14 -29.69
N GLU A 147 16.53 7.29 -28.69
CA GLU A 147 15.57 6.18 -28.67
C GLU A 147 14.15 6.71 -28.82
N GLN A 148 13.81 7.75 -28.06
CA GLN A 148 12.49 8.39 -28.09
C GLN A 148 12.20 9.02 -29.47
N ALA A 149 13.13 9.78 -30.02
CA ALA A 149 12.98 10.42 -31.32
C ALA A 149 12.85 9.39 -32.47
N ALA A 150 13.50 8.22 -32.35
CA ALA A 150 13.48 7.16 -33.35
C ALA A 150 12.37 6.11 -33.13
N GLY A 151 11.50 6.27 -32.12
CA GLY A 151 10.47 5.28 -31.77
C GLY A 151 11.02 3.92 -31.36
N LYS A 152 12.28 3.85 -30.89
CA LYS A 152 12.95 2.62 -30.49
C LYS A 152 12.57 2.17 -29.08
N PRO A 153 12.74 0.87 -28.73
CA PRO A 153 12.53 0.40 -27.36
C PRO A 153 13.32 1.22 -26.34
N PRO A 154 12.72 1.64 -25.21
CA PRO A 154 13.29 2.60 -24.26
C PRO A 154 14.32 1.95 -23.33
N LYS A 155 15.45 1.47 -23.84
CA LYS A 155 16.50 0.79 -23.08
C LYS A 155 17.27 1.77 -22.18
N ALA A 156 17.75 2.87 -22.75
CA ALA A 156 18.49 3.89 -22.02
C ALA A 156 17.58 4.60 -21.00
N PHE A 157 16.31 4.83 -21.33
CA PHE A 157 15.30 5.35 -20.41
C PHE A 157 15.17 4.49 -19.13
N ARG A 158 15.12 3.17 -19.28
CA ARG A 158 15.08 2.25 -18.14
C ARG A 158 16.41 2.22 -17.38
N ALA A 159 17.53 2.30 -18.09
CA ALA A 159 18.86 2.30 -17.47
C ALA A 159 19.08 3.53 -16.59
N ILE A 160 18.60 4.72 -16.99
CA ILE A 160 18.65 5.93 -16.14
C ILE A 160 17.94 5.67 -14.80
N PHE A 161 16.75 5.10 -14.82
CA PHE A 161 16.00 4.79 -13.59
C PHE A 161 16.79 3.83 -12.68
N GLN A 162 17.45 2.80 -13.24
CA GLN A 162 18.25 1.87 -12.44
C GLN A 162 19.47 2.55 -11.81
N VAL A 163 20.16 3.43 -12.55
CA VAL A 163 21.27 4.23 -12.01
C VAL A 163 20.76 5.09 -10.84
N LEU A 164 19.67 5.83 -11.03
CA LEU A 164 19.10 6.67 -9.96
C LEU A 164 18.71 5.83 -8.75
N LYS A 165 18.09 4.67 -8.96
CA LYS A 165 17.66 3.77 -7.88
C LYS A 165 18.83 3.19 -7.09
N THR A 166 19.97 2.95 -7.73
CA THR A 166 21.17 2.42 -7.07
C THR A 166 21.89 3.51 -6.27
N GLU A 167 21.94 4.72 -6.80
CA GLU A 167 22.76 5.82 -6.27
C GLU A 167 22.00 6.72 -5.28
N ILE A 168 20.67 6.74 -5.34
CA ILE A 168 19.81 7.55 -4.47
C ILE A 168 19.06 6.61 -3.54
N SER A 169 19.42 6.61 -2.25
CA SER A 169 18.70 5.80 -1.26
C SER A 169 17.35 6.42 -0.91
N GLU A 170 16.43 5.58 -0.45
CA GLU A 170 15.08 6.00 -0.01
C GLU A 170 15.15 7.04 1.12
N ASP A 171 16.12 6.89 2.03
CA ASP A 171 16.32 7.81 3.16
C ASP A 171 16.87 9.19 2.76
N THR A 172 17.61 9.28 1.65
CA THR A 172 18.20 10.54 1.15
C THR A 172 17.28 11.28 0.17
N ALA A 173 16.18 10.67 -0.20
CA ALA A 173 15.22 11.23 -1.16
C ALA A 173 14.19 12.20 -0.52
N SER A 174 14.36 12.55 0.78
CA SER A 174 13.45 13.45 1.52
C SER A 174 13.74 14.91 1.25
#